data_d78999e52d3a0ac3d4effb9f3f09bd2b
#
_entry.id   d78999e52d3a0ac3d4effb9f3f09bd2b
#
_cell.length_a   1.000
_cell.length_b   1.000
_cell.length_c   1.000
_cell.angle_alpha   90.00
_cell.angle_beta   90.00
_cell.angle_gamma   90.00
#
_symmetry.space_group_name_H-M   'P 1'
#
loop_
_entity.id
_entity.type
_entity.pdbx_description
1 polymer ?
#
loop_
_entity_poly.entity_id
_entity_poly.type
_entity_poly.pdbx_seq_one_letter_code
_entity_poly.pdbx_strand_id
1 'polypeptide(L)'
;MKINILQGAFLPVPPSKGGAIEAAWYSLGRKFASKGHEVTHYSCMDKGLPETETDGGVKYIRIQGATSVSNPYLLKLLELPYVLRARKVMTGADILVTHAFWAPILFPKSNYGKLYVHVGRYPXGQLXLYKKAXRFQVPSKSIXXVSKXQVPXXAXKVKTLPYPLTWHPSQKENLNHKEKXXLYAGRIHPEKGXESLLQAWGKLSNEVARGWTLRIIGPWKEEQGGGGXKFRDRLVKITKXSQNXVEFLEPVFDRXXXKKEMEXAXFXLYPSEAKDGETFGLAVLEAMSCGCIPIVSDLPCFADFISFEEXXFCLKQXVNMNMEXAIRXALPKILVLNESQTSKLXLSAWNRSKEYELDKVXQXYLDDFNSLLQK
;
A
#
# COMPACT_ATOMS: atom_id res chain seq x y z
N MET A 1 22.89 -7.38 -12.93
CA MET A 1 22.78 -8.32 -11.79
C MET A 1 21.56 -9.21 -11.96
N LYS A 2 21.57 -10.37 -11.27
CA LYS A 2 20.42 -11.27 -11.21
C LYS A 2 19.64 -10.99 -9.92
N ILE A 3 18.34 -10.74 -10.05
CA ILE A 3 17.45 -10.38 -8.92
C ILE A 3 16.30 -11.37 -8.86
N ASN A 4 16.19 -12.08 -7.76
CA ASN A 4 15.03 -12.92 -7.44
C ASN A 4 14.12 -12.15 -6.49
N ILE A 5 12.83 -12.11 -6.79
CA ILE A 5 11.81 -11.52 -5.92
C ILE A 5 10.83 -12.64 -5.52
N LEU A 6 10.76 -12.96 -4.24
CA LEU A 6 9.84 -13.97 -3.71
C LEU A 6 8.72 -13.28 -2.94
N GLN A 7 7.54 -13.27 -3.52
CA GLN A 7 6.33 -12.73 -2.88
C GLN A 7 5.73 -13.74 -1.89
N GLY A 8 4.72 -13.33 -1.17
CA GLY A 8 4.01 -14.19 -0.23
C GLY A 8 3.07 -15.19 -0.89
N ALA A 9 2.48 -16.06 -0.09
CA ALA A 9 1.69 -17.20 -0.53
C ALA A 9 0.23 -16.88 -0.89
N PHE A 10 -0.22 -15.63 -0.69
CA PHE A 10 -1.67 -15.36 -0.61
C PHE A 10 -2.22 -14.45 -1.69
N LEU A 11 -1.40 -13.58 -2.29
CA LEU A 11 -1.82 -12.65 -3.33
C LEU A 11 -0.96 -12.82 -4.59
N PRO A 12 -1.61 -12.87 -5.76
CA PRO A 12 -0.89 -13.14 -7.02
C PRO A 12 -0.14 -11.91 -7.56
N VAL A 13 0.78 -12.19 -8.48
CA VAL A 13 1.47 -11.17 -9.28
C VAL A 13 1.32 -11.56 -10.75
N PRO A 14 0.80 -10.67 -11.63
CA PRO A 14 0.36 -9.27 -11.40
C PRO A 14 -0.70 -9.13 -10.29
N PRO A 15 -0.83 -7.94 -9.66
CA PRO A 15 -1.71 -7.77 -8.49
C PRO A 15 -3.20 -7.68 -8.84
N SER A 16 -3.74 -8.74 -9.43
CA SER A 16 -5.14 -8.84 -9.88
C SER A 16 -6.15 -8.86 -8.71
N LYS A 17 -5.67 -9.07 -7.50
CA LYS A 17 -6.52 -9.11 -6.28
C LYS A 17 -6.13 -8.00 -5.29
N GLY A 18 -5.40 -6.99 -5.76
CA GLY A 18 -4.90 -5.91 -4.92
C GLY A 18 -3.59 -6.29 -4.21
N GLY A 19 -3.26 -5.54 -3.18
CA GLY A 19 -2.03 -5.71 -2.41
C GLY A 19 -0.98 -4.65 -2.77
N ALA A 20 -0.67 -3.79 -1.80
CA ALA A 20 0.31 -2.71 -2.00
C ALA A 20 1.73 -3.26 -2.22
N ILE A 21 2.09 -4.31 -1.48
CA ILE A 21 3.40 -4.97 -1.60
C ILE A 21 3.55 -5.59 -2.99
N GLU A 22 2.51 -6.32 -3.43
CA GLU A 22 2.48 -6.98 -4.74
C GLU A 22 2.57 -5.95 -5.87
N ALA A 23 1.81 -4.86 -5.79
CA ALA A 23 1.83 -3.79 -6.79
C ALA A 23 3.19 -3.10 -6.86
N ALA A 24 3.78 -2.78 -5.71
CA ALA A 24 5.09 -2.11 -5.64
C ALA A 24 6.20 -3.00 -6.24
N TRP A 25 6.28 -4.26 -5.80
CA TRP A 25 7.35 -5.15 -6.28
C TRP A 25 7.14 -5.63 -7.71
N TYR A 26 5.89 -5.74 -8.18
CA TYR A 26 5.60 -5.96 -9.61
C TYR A 26 6.16 -4.81 -10.45
N SER A 27 5.89 -3.57 -10.04
CA SER A 27 6.37 -2.38 -10.77
C SER A 27 7.89 -2.26 -10.71
N LEU A 28 8.49 -2.48 -9.54
CA LEU A 28 9.96 -2.45 -9.36
C LEU A 28 10.63 -3.53 -10.20
N GLY A 29 10.12 -4.77 -10.18
CA GLY A 29 10.70 -5.88 -10.95
C GLY A 29 10.74 -5.60 -12.45
N ARG A 30 9.65 -5.09 -13.01
CA ARG A 30 9.59 -4.72 -14.43
C ARG A 30 10.57 -3.58 -14.73
N LYS A 31 10.71 -2.63 -13.81
CA LYS A 31 11.63 -1.51 -14.00
C LYS A 31 13.08 -1.97 -13.90
N PHE A 32 13.42 -2.87 -12.98
CA PHE A 32 14.76 -3.48 -12.93
C PHE A 32 15.09 -4.17 -14.26
N ALA A 33 14.14 -4.94 -14.80
CA ALA A 33 14.32 -5.64 -16.08
C ALA A 33 14.55 -4.64 -17.24
N SER A 34 13.79 -3.54 -17.27
CA SER A 34 13.95 -2.50 -18.29
C SER A 34 15.33 -1.80 -18.22
N LYS A 35 15.99 -1.85 -17.06
CA LYS A 35 17.33 -1.30 -16.84
C LYS A 35 18.43 -2.34 -17.15
N GLY A 36 18.06 -3.50 -17.71
CA GLY A 36 19.01 -4.52 -18.14
C GLY A 36 19.38 -5.56 -17.08
N HIS A 37 18.62 -5.64 -15.99
CA HIS A 37 18.85 -6.66 -14.98
C HIS A 37 18.02 -7.91 -15.27
N GLU A 38 18.55 -9.09 -14.93
CA GLU A 38 17.85 -10.37 -15.08
C GLU A 38 16.97 -10.57 -13.84
N VAL A 39 15.64 -10.52 -14.01
CA VAL A 39 14.69 -10.54 -12.91
C VAL A 39 13.80 -11.78 -13.01
N THR A 40 13.73 -12.56 -11.93
CA THR A 40 12.77 -13.66 -11.77
C THR A 40 11.86 -13.33 -10.58
N HIS A 41 10.56 -13.35 -10.82
CA HIS A 41 9.54 -13.03 -9.82
C HIS A 41 8.77 -14.32 -9.47
N TYR A 42 8.91 -14.78 -8.24
CA TYR A 42 8.24 -15.98 -7.71
C TYR A 42 7.01 -15.50 -6.93
N SER A 43 5.85 -16.06 -7.26
CA SER A 43 4.58 -15.67 -6.62
C SER A 43 3.63 -16.86 -6.55
N CYS A 44 2.50 -16.70 -5.88
CA CYS A 44 1.50 -17.77 -5.80
C CYS A 44 0.75 -17.90 -7.12
N MET A 45 0.31 -19.12 -7.42
CA MET A 45 -0.56 -19.41 -8.56
C MET A 45 -1.88 -18.67 -8.44
N ASP A 46 -2.43 -18.25 -9.57
CA ASP A 46 -3.77 -17.71 -9.64
C ASP A 46 -4.46 -18.22 -10.89
N LYS A 47 -5.78 -18.35 -10.82
CA LYS A 47 -6.62 -18.86 -11.90
C LYS A 47 -6.45 -17.96 -13.15
N GLY A 48 -6.19 -18.57 -14.28
CA GLY A 48 -6.01 -17.86 -15.55
C GLY A 48 -4.59 -17.39 -15.85
N LEU A 49 -3.66 -17.58 -14.91
CA LEU A 49 -2.24 -17.24 -15.15
C LEU A 49 -1.42 -18.51 -15.40
N PRO A 50 -0.50 -18.52 -16.36
CA PRO A 50 0.36 -19.69 -16.60
C PRO A 50 1.36 -19.90 -15.46
N GLU A 51 1.77 -21.13 -15.25
CA GLU A 51 2.78 -21.48 -14.24
C GLU A 51 4.10 -20.74 -14.45
N THR A 52 4.50 -20.59 -15.72
CA THR A 52 5.72 -19.87 -16.09
C THR A 52 5.44 -18.99 -17.30
N GLU A 53 5.93 -17.76 -17.27
CA GLU A 53 5.88 -16.86 -18.43
C GLU A 53 6.97 -15.81 -18.34
N THR A 54 7.25 -15.15 -19.46
CA THR A 54 8.09 -13.95 -19.48
C THR A 54 7.24 -12.79 -20.00
N ASP A 55 7.15 -11.74 -19.21
CA ASP A 55 6.40 -10.54 -19.59
C ASP A 55 7.13 -9.30 -19.07
N GLY A 56 7.25 -8.27 -19.91
CA GLY A 56 7.94 -7.04 -19.56
C GLY A 56 9.40 -7.25 -19.16
N GLY A 57 10.04 -8.29 -19.70
CA GLY A 57 11.42 -8.63 -19.40
C GLY A 57 11.62 -9.40 -18.09
N VAL A 58 10.55 -9.66 -17.35
CA VAL A 58 10.59 -10.40 -16.07
C VAL A 58 10.12 -11.84 -16.31
N LYS A 59 10.88 -12.81 -15.80
CA LYS A 59 10.45 -14.22 -15.77
C LYS A 59 9.58 -14.43 -14.51
N TYR A 60 8.34 -14.83 -14.70
CA TYR A 60 7.40 -15.16 -13.62
C TYR A 60 7.34 -16.68 -13.43
N ILE A 61 7.51 -17.14 -12.20
CA ILE A 61 7.36 -18.54 -11.81
C ILE A 61 6.31 -18.58 -10.71
N ARG A 62 5.19 -19.25 -10.97
CA ARG A 62 4.07 -19.31 -10.05
C ARG A 62 4.00 -20.65 -9.36
N ILE A 63 3.83 -20.63 -8.06
CA ILE A 63 3.95 -21.76 -7.14
C ILE A 63 2.64 -21.90 -6.38
N GLN A 64 2.20 -23.11 -6.14
CA GLN A 64 0.97 -23.32 -5.36
C GLN A 64 1.07 -22.60 -4.02
N GLY A 65 0.16 -21.63 -3.81
CA GLY A 65 0.05 -20.83 -2.60
C GLY A 65 -1.02 -21.36 -1.66
N ALA A 66 -1.65 -20.46 -0.92
CA ALA A 66 -2.71 -20.80 0.03
C ALA A 66 -3.76 -19.69 0.05
N THR A 67 -4.94 -20.00 0.56
CA THR A 67 -6.00 -19.01 0.79
C THR A 67 -5.71 -18.26 2.10
N SER A 68 -5.81 -16.93 2.04
CA SER A 68 -5.61 -16.07 3.21
C SER A 68 -6.68 -16.35 4.28
N VAL A 69 -6.26 -16.31 5.54
CA VAL A 69 -7.14 -16.46 6.71
C VAL A 69 -6.86 -15.32 7.71
N SER A 70 -7.81 -15.05 8.59
CA SER A 70 -7.68 -13.97 9.56
C SER A 70 -6.71 -14.27 10.71
N ASN A 71 -6.50 -15.55 11.05
CA ASN A 71 -5.63 -15.95 12.15
C ASN A 71 -4.15 -15.83 11.75
N PRO A 72 -3.33 -14.96 12.40
CA PRO A 72 -1.95 -14.73 11.98
C PRO A 72 -1.00 -15.93 12.17
N TYR A 73 -1.28 -16.80 13.13
CA TYR A 73 -0.46 -18.02 13.32
C TYR A 73 -0.74 -19.03 12.21
N LEU A 74 -2.01 -19.19 11.88
CA LEU A 74 -2.41 -20.09 10.79
C LEU A 74 -1.90 -19.58 9.44
N LEU A 75 -1.89 -18.26 9.20
CA LEU A 75 -1.27 -17.67 8.01
C LEU A 75 0.18 -18.13 7.85
N LYS A 76 0.96 -18.06 8.94
CA LYS A 76 2.37 -18.49 8.90
C LYS A 76 2.50 -19.98 8.57
N LEU A 77 1.66 -20.82 9.20
CA LEU A 77 1.67 -22.27 8.90
C LEU A 77 1.31 -22.56 7.44
N LEU A 78 0.33 -21.84 6.89
CA LEU A 78 -0.10 -22.03 5.50
C LEU A 78 0.96 -21.56 4.50
N GLU A 79 1.78 -20.58 4.86
CA GLU A 79 2.85 -20.06 4.01
C GLU A 79 4.05 -21.02 3.91
N LEU A 80 4.29 -21.85 4.93
CA LEU A 80 5.47 -22.72 4.99
C LEU A 80 5.60 -23.66 3.79
N PRO A 81 4.57 -24.44 3.39
CA PRO A 81 4.69 -25.30 2.21
C PRO A 81 5.01 -24.53 0.92
N TYR A 82 4.46 -23.33 0.77
CA TYR A 82 4.72 -22.45 -0.37
C TYR A 82 6.22 -22.09 -0.43
N VAL A 83 6.80 -21.67 0.71
CA VAL A 83 8.22 -21.27 0.76
C VAL A 83 9.12 -22.49 0.47
N LEU A 84 8.76 -23.69 0.96
CA LEU A 84 9.51 -24.91 0.68
C LEU A 84 9.45 -25.28 -0.82
N ARG A 85 8.29 -25.11 -1.46
CA ARG A 85 8.16 -25.32 -2.92
C ARG A 85 9.01 -24.30 -3.69
N ALA A 86 8.98 -23.02 -3.27
CA ALA A 86 9.76 -21.94 -3.88
C ALA A 86 11.26 -22.28 -3.83
N ARG A 87 11.74 -22.76 -2.68
CA ARG A 87 13.14 -23.14 -2.49
C ARG A 87 13.59 -24.23 -3.48
N LYS A 88 12.69 -25.18 -3.82
CA LYS A 88 13.01 -26.27 -4.75
C LYS A 88 13.20 -25.80 -6.20
N VAL A 89 12.48 -24.76 -6.62
CA VAL A 89 12.48 -24.30 -8.02
C VAL A 89 13.34 -23.03 -8.22
N MET A 90 13.76 -22.38 -7.15
CA MET A 90 14.48 -21.12 -7.23
C MET A 90 15.93 -21.33 -7.70
N THR A 91 16.33 -20.57 -8.70
CA THR A 91 17.71 -20.55 -9.20
C THR A 91 18.54 -19.50 -8.46
N GLY A 92 19.85 -19.59 -8.58
CA GLY A 92 20.76 -18.64 -7.95
C GLY A 92 20.64 -17.22 -8.51
N ALA A 93 20.93 -16.25 -7.66
CA ALA A 93 20.87 -14.83 -7.99
C ALA A 93 21.94 -14.03 -7.22
N ASP A 94 22.07 -12.74 -7.53
CA ASP A 94 22.93 -11.83 -6.77
C ASP A 94 22.17 -11.29 -5.54
N ILE A 95 20.88 -11.02 -5.71
CA ILE A 95 19.98 -10.48 -4.68
C ILE A 95 18.73 -11.36 -4.60
N LEU A 96 18.30 -11.70 -3.39
CA LEU A 96 17.01 -12.33 -3.12
C LEU A 96 16.17 -11.39 -2.26
N VAL A 97 15.15 -10.80 -2.86
CA VAL A 97 14.17 -9.96 -2.15
C VAL A 97 13.01 -10.83 -1.68
N THR A 98 12.60 -10.70 -0.43
CA THR A 98 11.40 -11.41 0.05
C THR A 98 10.73 -10.68 1.21
N HIS A 99 9.39 -10.82 1.30
CA HIS A 99 8.62 -10.44 2.49
C HIS A 99 7.94 -11.66 3.12
N ALA A 100 8.19 -12.87 2.59
CA ALA A 100 7.62 -14.09 3.14
C ALA A 100 8.26 -14.41 4.50
N PHE A 101 7.45 -14.83 5.48
CA PHE A 101 7.91 -15.02 6.86
C PHE A 101 9.02 -16.08 6.97
N TRP A 102 8.86 -17.22 6.28
CA TRP A 102 9.79 -18.34 6.42
C TRP A 102 11.03 -18.25 5.53
N ALA A 103 10.99 -17.44 4.47
CA ALA A 103 12.09 -17.42 3.50
C ALA A 103 13.43 -16.98 4.12
N PRO A 104 13.49 -15.92 4.96
CA PRO A 104 14.77 -15.54 5.56
C PRO A 104 15.37 -16.59 6.50
N ILE A 105 14.53 -17.51 7.00
CA ILE A 105 14.96 -18.62 7.88
C ILE A 105 15.43 -19.81 7.04
N LEU A 106 14.70 -20.15 5.98
CA LEU A 106 14.84 -21.43 5.25
C LEU A 106 15.82 -21.36 4.07
N PHE A 107 16.09 -20.18 3.51
CA PHE A 107 17.02 -20.07 2.39
C PHE A 107 18.46 -19.98 2.92
N PRO A 108 19.37 -20.87 2.44
CA PRO A 108 20.79 -20.82 2.85
C PRO A 108 21.53 -19.61 2.26
N LYS A 109 22.62 -19.22 2.89
CA LYS A 109 23.34 -17.96 2.64
C LYS A 109 23.88 -17.77 1.22
N SER A 110 24.32 -18.80 0.55
CA SER A 110 25.24 -18.60 -0.58
C SER A 110 24.63 -18.73 -1.97
N ASN A 111 23.63 -19.58 -2.13
CA ASN A 111 23.24 -19.98 -3.50
C ASN A 111 22.13 -19.09 -4.08
N TYR A 112 21.38 -18.38 -3.26
CA TYR A 112 20.22 -17.63 -3.71
C TYR A 112 20.43 -16.12 -3.72
N GLY A 113 21.63 -15.66 -3.36
CA GLY A 113 22.01 -14.24 -3.37
C GLY A 113 21.95 -13.58 -1.98
N LYS A 114 22.35 -12.33 -1.93
CA LYS A 114 22.26 -11.51 -0.72
C LYS A 114 20.80 -11.38 -0.30
N LEU A 115 20.47 -11.79 0.91
CA LEU A 115 19.09 -11.80 1.40
C LEU A 115 18.66 -10.37 1.76
N TYR A 116 17.65 -9.88 1.04
CA TYR A 116 17.09 -8.54 1.13
C TYR A 116 15.66 -8.67 1.65
N VAL A 117 15.47 -8.42 2.94
CA VAL A 117 14.16 -8.60 3.59
C VAL A 117 13.36 -7.31 3.47
N HIS A 118 12.23 -7.40 2.77
CA HIS A 118 11.26 -6.32 2.69
C HIS A 118 10.33 -6.39 3.91
N VAL A 119 10.41 -5.40 4.79
CA VAL A 119 9.58 -5.31 6.00
C VAL A 119 8.32 -4.50 5.64
N GLY A 120 7.41 -5.12 4.89
CA GLY A 120 6.20 -4.45 4.39
C GLY A 120 5.05 -4.40 5.36
N ARG A 121 5.20 -5.07 6.53
CA ARG A 121 4.21 -5.06 7.63
C ARG A 121 4.91 -4.68 8.92
N TYR A 122 4.15 -4.16 9.88
CA TYR A 122 4.68 -3.83 11.20
C TYR A 122 5.35 -5.08 11.81
N PRO A 123 6.62 -4.99 12.13
CA PRO A 123 7.31 -6.17 12.67
C PRO A 123 6.95 -6.46 14.12
N UNK A 124 6.58 -7.53 14.34
CA UNK A 124 6.15 -8.01 15.51
C UNK A 124 7.10 -8.83 16.17
N GLY A 125 8.40 -8.90 16.01
CA GLY A 125 9.48 -9.66 16.67
C GLY A 125 10.26 -10.59 15.77
N GLN A 126 9.76 -10.87 14.57
CA GLN A 126 10.34 -11.86 13.66
C GLN A 126 11.74 -11.47 13.14
N LEU A 127 12.07 -10.20 13.11
CA LEU A 127 13.37 -9.74 12.58
C LEU A 127 14.57 -10.32 13.37
N UNK A 128 14.35 -10.53 14.44
CA UNK A 128 15.20 -11.16 15.24
C UNK A 128 15.60 -12.44 14.79
N LEU A 129 14.74 -13.25 14.08
CA LEU A 129 14.97 -14.58 13.51
C LEU A 129 15.83 -14.55 12.24
N TYR A 130 15.88 -13.42 11.57
CA TYR A 130 16.42 -13.24 10.23
C TYR A 130 17.93 -12.89 10.26
N LYS A 131 18.71 -13.69 10.95
CA LYS A 131 20.15 -13.48 11.18
C LYS A 131 20.99 -13.39 9.89
N LYS A 132 20.49 -14.03 8.81
CA LYS A 132 21.20 -14.08 7.51
C LYS A 132 20.94 -12.85 6.63
N ALA A 133 19.97 -12.02 7.02
CA ALA A 133 19.60 -10.86 6.20
C ALA A 133 20.75 -9.87 6.01
N UNK A 134 20.72 -9.46 4.90
CA UNK A 134 21.61 -8.61 4.55
C UNK A 134 21.22 -7.27 4.62
N ARG A 135 19.96 -7.10 4.39
CA ARG A 135 19.28 -5.81 4.47
C ARG A 135 17.87 -6.03 5.04
N PHE A 136 17.42 -5.11 5.87
CA PHE A 136 16.02 -4.94 6.24
C PHE A 136 15.56 -3.64 5.60
N GLN A 137 14.88 -3.71 4.47
CA GLN A 137 14.33 -2.53 3.82
C GLN A 137 12.92 -2.28 4.38
N VAL A 138 12.69 -1.07 4.82
CA VAL A 138 11.41 -0.64 5.40
C VAL A 138 10.84 0.50 4.57
N PRO A 139 9.49 0.59 4.44
CA PRO A 139 8.91 1.58 3.52
C PRO A 139 8.84 3.00 4.08
N SER A 140 8.96 3.19 5.39
CA SER A 140 8.80 4.51 6.02
C SER A 140 9.71 4.68 7.23
N LYS A 141 9.92 5.93 7.62
CA LYS A 141 10.70 6.29 8.82
C LYS A 141 10.07 5.72 10.09
N SER A 142 8.76 5.64 10.16
CA SER A 142 8.05 5.06 11.32
C SER A 142 8.38 3.58 11.48
N ILE A 143 8.49 2.84 10.42
CA ILE A 143 8.88 1.42 10.47
C ILE A 143 10.41 1.28 10.71
N UNK A 144 11.17 2.29 10.35
CA UNK A 144 12.49 2.26 10.58
C UNK A 144 12.81 2.32 12.01
N UNK A 145 12.05 2.95 12.82
CA UNK A 145 12.23 3.11 14.16
C UNK A 145 11.97 1.89 14.91
N VAL A 146 10.81 1.26 14.62
CA VAL A 146 10.37 -0.01 15.21
C VAL A 146 11.32 -1.16 14.87
N SER A 147 11.76 -1.25 13.62
CA SER A 147 12.68 -2.31 13.16
C SER A 147 14.04 -2.21 13.84
N LYS A 148 14.59 -1.07 13.96
CA LYS A 148 15.87 -0.87 14.65
C LYS A 148 15.82 -1.25 16.14
N UNK A 149 14.77 -0.94 16.61
CA UNK A 149 14.53 -1.25 17.89
C UNK A 149 14.46 -2.66 18.16
N GLN A 150 13.97 -3.44 17.19
CA GLN A 150 13.83 -4.90 17.27
C GLN A 150 15.14 -5.63 17.00
N VAL A 151 16.01 -5.11 16.15
CA VAL A 151 17.33 -5.69 15.81
C VAL A 151 18.46 -4.69 16.07
N PRO A 152 18.72 -4.30 17.30
CA PRO A 152 19.80 -3.34 17.65
C PRO A 152 21.19 -3.73 17.15
N UNK A 153 21.37 -4.81 17.12
CA UNK A 153 22.58 -5.39 16.69
C UNK A 153 22.76 -5.38 15.23
N UNK A 154 21.63 -5.16 14.51
CA UNK A 154 21.59 -5.16 13.15
C UNK A 154 21.12 -3.90 12.58
N ALA A 155 21.01 -2.91 13.41
CA ALA A 155 20.43 -1.59 13.02
C ALA A 155 21.07 -0.98 11.76
N UNK A 156 21.92 -1.34 11.53
CA UNK A 156 22.65 -0.93 10.43
C UNK A 156 22.24 -1.46 9.14
N LYS A 157 21.72 -2.54 9.30
CA LYS A 157 21.15 -3.21 8.12
C LYS A 157 19.74 -2.68 7.78
N VAL A 158 19.11 -1.93 8.64
CA VAL A 158 17.79 -1.34 8.42
C VAL A 158 17.93 -0.07 7.59
N LYS A 159 17.24 -0.04 6.44
CA LYS A 159 17.29 1.11 5.52
C LYS A 159 15.88 1.47 5.03
N THR A 160 15.54 2.74 5.08
CA THR A 160 14.25 3.25 4.60
C THR A 160 14.34 3.53 3.11
N LEU A 161 13.51 2.84 2.34
CA LEU A 161 13.28 3.11 0.91
C LEU A 161 11.78 3.01 0.66
N PRO A 162 11.17 4.05 0.09
CA PRO A 162 9.72 4.08 -0.05
C PRO A 162 9.20 3.15 -1.15
N TYR A 163 7.91 2.91 -1.16
CA TYR A 163 7.26 2.32 -2.34
C TYR A 163 7.24 3.36 -3.46
N PRO A 164 7.38 2.91 -4.72
CA PRO A 164 7.18 3.80 -5.86
C PRO A 164 5.70 3.98 -6.17
N LEU A 165 5.38 5.01 -6.91
CA LEU A 165 4.10 5.06 -7.63
C LEU A 165 4.04 3.88 -8.61
N THR A 166 2.87 3.27 -8.73
CA THR A 166 2.65 2.10 -9.58
C THR A 166 2.11 2.48 -10.97
N TRP A 167 1.91 3.78 -11.19
CA TRP A 167 1.54 4.37 -12.49
C TRP A 167 2.17 5.75 -12.62
N HIS A 168 2.17 6.30 -13.83
CA HIS A 168 2.65 7.66 -14.05
C HIS A 168 1.66 8.68 -13.45
N PRO A 169 2.14 9.74 -12.81
CA PRO A 169 1.27 10.82 -12.35
C PRO A 169 0.39 11.34 -13.50
N SER A 170 -0.81 11.80 -13.16
CA SER A 170 -1.71 12.40 -14.14
C SER A 170 -1.08 13.65 -14.75
N GLN A 171 -1.44 13.96 -15.99
CA GLN A 171 -0.97 15.18 -16.65
C GLN A 171 -1.53 16.40 -15.93
N LYS A 172 -0.74 17.46 -15.84
CA LYS A 172 -1.06 18.67 -15.09
C LYS A 172 -2.40 19.28 -15.53
N GLU A 173 -2.69 19.22 -16.82
CA GLU A 173 -3.92 19.75 -17.41
C GLU A 173 -5.17 19.06 -16.86
N ASN A 174 -5.05 17.80 -16.48
CA ASN A 174 -6.17 17.01 -15.96
C ASN A 174 -6.49 17.32 -14.49
N LEU A 175 -5.60 18.04 -13.78
CA LEU A 175 -5.80 18.35 -12.36
C LEU A 175 -6.97 19.32 -12.10
N ASN A 176 -7.42 20.04 -13.13
CA ASN A 176 -8.48 21.03 -13.02
C ASN A 176 -9.89 20.46 -13.21
N HIS A 177 -10.01 19.17 -13.52
CA HIS A 177 -11.32 18.53 -13.82
C HIS A 177 -11.77 17.63 -12.66
N LYS A 178 -11.83 18.21 -11.44
CA LYS A 178 -12.23 17.46 -10.24
C LYS A 178 -13.72 17.58 -9.96
N GLU A 179 -14.34 16.46 -9.64
CA GLU A 179 -15.71 16.39 -9.13
C GLU A 179 -15.72 16.63 -7.61
N LYS A 180 -16.85 17.07 -7.11
CA LYS A 180 -17.06 17.14 -5.65
C LYS A 180 -17.20 15.70 -5.06
N UNK A 181 -16.09 14.91 -5.08
CA UNK A 181 -16.03 13.60 -4.63
C UNK A 181 -15.03 13.49 -3.54
N UNK A 182 -15.15 13.06 -2.39
CA UNK A 182 -14.50 12.59 -1.42
C UNK A 182 -14.45 11.22 -1.63
N LEU A 183 -13.24 10.48 -1.98
CA LEU A 183 -12.99 9.07 -2.32
C LEU A 183 -12.27 8.38 -1.17
N TYR A 184 -12.79 7.25 -0.75
CA TYR A 184 -12.05 6.25 0.02
C TYR A 184 -11.69 5.11 -0.95
N ALA A 185 -10.39 4.78 -1.04
CA ALA A 185 -9.91 3.67 -1.86
C ALA A 185 -8.95 2.82 -1.00
N GLY A 186 -9.40 1.63 -0.61
CA GLY A 186 -8.61 0.75 0.26
C GLY A 186 -9.43 -0.43 0.75
N ARG A 187 -8.77 -1.36 1.44
CA ARG A 187 -9.45 -2.54 2.00
C ARG A 187 -10.61 -2.09 2.91
N ILE A 188 -11.76 -2.75 2.75
CA ILE A 188 -12.92 -2.52 3.61
C ILE A 188 -12.76 -3.40 4.85
N HIS A 189 -12.11 -2.84 5.86
CA HIS A 189 -11.74 -3.56 7.09
C HIS A 189 -11.97 -2.64 8.29
N PRO A 190 -12.37 -3.15 9.46
CA PRO A 190 -12.64 -2.30 10.63
C PRO A 190 -11.53 -1.31 10.96
N GLU A 191 -10.27 -1.74 10.88
CA GLU A 191 -9.10 -0.89 11.19
C GLU A 191 -8.94 0.32 10.25
N LYS A 192 -9.63 0.34 9.11
CA LYS A 192 -9.49 1.41 8.11
C LYS A 192 -10.43 2.60 8.35
N GLY A 193 -11.24 2.56 9.43
CA GLY A 193 -12.11 3.67 9.84
C GLY A 193 -13.31 3.94 8.90
N UNK A 194 -13.72 3.14 8.12
CA UNK A 194 -14.75 3.28 7.25
C UNK A 194 -16.02 3.48 7.90
N GLU A 195 -16.22 2.71 9.17
CA GLU A 195 -17.46 2.91 9.94
C GLU A 195 -17.57 4.33 10.50
N SER A 196 -16.49 4.80 11.14
CA SER A 196 -16.41 6.19 11.64
C SER A 196 -16.66 7.21 10.53
N LEU A 197 -16.12 6.97 9.35
CA LEU A 197 -16.29 7.84 8.18
C LEU A 197 -17.78 7.93 7.78
N LEU A 198 -18.44 6.79 7.61
CA LEU A 198 -19.85 6.77 7.19
C LEU A 198 -20.77 7.41 8.24
N GLN A 199 -20.51 7.15 9.52
CA GLN A 199 -21.26 7.76 10.62
C GLN A 199 -21.08 9.29 10.62
N ALA A 200 -19.83 9.75 10.49
CA ALA A 200 -19.52 11.19 10.44
C ALA A 200 -20.19 11.85 9.23
N TRP A 201 -20.09 11.23 8.07
CA TRP A 201 -20.67 11.74 6.82
C TRP A 201 -22.19 11.86 6.94
N GLY A 202 -22.87 10.84 7.45
CA GLY A 202 -24.31 10.84 7.62
C GLY A 202 -24.83 11.90 8.61
N LYS A 203 -23.96 12.36 9.52
CA LYS A 203 -24.31 13.39 10.53
C LYS A 203 -23.98 14.83 10.10
N LEU A 204 -23.34 15.02 8.92
CA LEU A 204 -23.10 16.36 8.40
C LEU A 204 -24.44 16.97 7.97
N SER A 205 -24.59 18.28 8.21
CA SER A 205 -25.78 18.98 7.74
C SER A 205 -25.86 18.95 6.21
N ASN A 206 -27.07 18.90 5.68
CA ASN A 206 -27.29 18.94 4.22
C ASN A 206 -26.65 20.16 3.57
N GLU A 207 -26.58 21.28 4.30
CA GLU A 207 -25.95 22.51 3.84
C GLU A 207 -24.45 22.30 3.55
N VAL A 208 -23.76 21.64 4.49
CA VAL A 208 -22.32 21.36 4.37
C VAL A 208 -22.05 20.33 3.27
N ALA A 209 -22.85 19.27 3.22
CA ALA A 209 -22.64 18.15 2.27
C ALA A 209 -23.23 18.41 0.88
N ARG A 210 -23.93 19.56 0.67
CA ARG A 210 -24.62 19.85 -0.60
C ARG A 210 -23.69 19.75 -1.82
N GLY A 211 -24.06 18.88 -2.74
CA GLY A 211 -23.33 18.68 -4.00
C GLY A 211 -22.10 17.78 -3.87
N TRP A 212 -21.78 17.31 -2.67
CA TRP A 212 -20.68 16.39 -2.45
C TRP A 212 -21.16 14.94 -2.40
N THR A 213 -20.34 14.03 -2.92
CA THR A 213 -20.58 12.58 -2.85
C THR A 213 -19.41 11.93 -2.12
N LEU A 214 -19.71 11.06 -1.18
CA LEU A 214 -18.72 10.15 -0.58
C LEU A 214 -18.74 8.85 -1.36
N ARG A 215 -17.61 8.50 -1.96
CA ARG A 215 -17.49 7.26 -2.76
C ARG A 215 -16.53 6.31 -2.06
N ILE A 216 -16.94 5.05 -1.88
CA ILE A 216 -16.15 4.03 -1.17
C ILE A 216 -15.89 2.86 -2.12
N ILE A 217 -14.60 2.54 -2.33
CA ILE A 217 -14.16 1.47 -3.23
C ILE A 217 -13.11 0.60 -2.52
N GLY A 218 -13.28 -0.70 -2.54
CA GLY A 218 -12.23 -1.59 -2.07
C GLY A 218 -12.68 -3.01 -1.79
N PRO A 219 -11.73 -3.92 -1.69
CA PRO A 219 -12.03 -5.31 -1.39
C PRO A 219 -12.51 -5.47 0.04
N TRP A 220 -13.59 -6.24 0.20
CA TRP A 220 -14.23 -6.47 1.50
C TRP A 220 -14.17 -7.93 1.95
N LYS A 221 -13.90 -8.86 1.03
CA LYS A 221 -13.86 -10.30 1.36
C LYS A 221 -12.63 -10.63 2.22
N GLU A 222 -12.78 -11.55 3.17
CA GLU A 222 -11.70 -11.95 4.08
C GLU A 222 -10.48 -12.49 3.33
N GLU A 223 -10.70 -13.26 2.27
CA GLU A 223 -9.62 -13.80 1.43
C GLU A 223 -8.81 -12.72 0.70
N GLN A 224 -9.35 -11.50 0.63
CA GLN A 224 -8.70 -10.32 0.05
C GLN A 224 -8.17 -9.36 1.14
N GLY A 225 -8.22 -9.79 2.40
CA GLY A 225 -7.81 -8.98 3.55
C GLY A 225 -8.86 -8.00 4.04
N GLY A 226 -10.11 -8.16 3.60
CA GLY A 226 -11.24 -7.34 4.05
C GLY A 226 -11.88 -7.87 5.33
N GLY A 227 -12.87 -7.15 5.85
CA GLY A 227 -13.60 -7.49 7.09
C GLY A 227 -14.74 -8.48 6.92
N GLY A 228 -14.94 -8.94 5.74
CA GLY A 228 -15.96 -9.96 5.45
C GLY A 228 -17.38 -9.43 5.27
N UNK A 229 -18.32 -10.09 5.04
CA UNK A 229 -19.59 -9.82 4.71
C UNK A 229 -20.33 -9.10 5.72
N LYS A 230 -20.21 -9.73 6.99
CA LYS A 230 -20.92 -9.08 8.13
C LYS A 230 -20.54 -7.61 8.28
N PHE A 231 -19.26 -7.30 8.18
CA PHE A 231 -18.77 -5.92 8.29
C PHE A 231 -19.27 -5.07 7.13
N ARG A 232 -19.18 -5.59 5.90
CA ARG A 232 -19.69 -4.90 4.72
C ARG A 232 -21.20 -4.57 4.86
N ASP A 233 -21.98 -5.54 5.28
CA ASP A 233 -23.44 -5.36 5.46
C ASP A 233 -23.75 -4.29 6.51
N ARG A 234 -22.97 -4.25 7.59
CA ARG A 234 -23.10 -3.20 8.60
C ARG A 234 -22.83 -1.81 7.99
N LEU A 235 -21.80 -1.69 7.17
CA LEU A 235 -21.48 -0.41 6.50
C LEU A 235 -22.59 -0.02 5.51
N VAL A 236 -23.12 -0.98 4.76
CA VAL A 236 -24.24 -0.73 3.82
C VAL A 236 -25.47 -0.22 4.58
N LYS A 237 -25.78 -0.77 5.74
CA LYS A 237 -26.88 -0.27 6.60
C LYS A 237 -26.68 1.19 7.01
N ILE A 238 -25.44 1.54 7.42
CA ILE A 238 -25.10 2.93 7.78
C ILE A 238 -25.28 3.84 6.55
N THR A 239 -24.81 3.40 5.39
CA THR A 239 -24.95 4.13 4.13
C THR A 239 -26.43 4.43 3.80
N LYS A 240 -27.29 3.43 3.92
CA LYS A 240 -28.74 3.60 3.71
C LYS A 240 -29.40 4.59 4.67
N UNK A 241 -28.81 4.84 5.68
CA UNK A 241 -29.27 5.69 6.65
C UNK A 241 -28.78 7.04 6.51
N SER A 242 -27.81 7.15 5.69
CA SER A 242 -27.23 8.48 5.47
C SER A 242 -28.17 9.41 4.71
N GLN A 243 -28.27 10.64 5.15
CA GLN A 243 -29.02 11.70 4.42
C GLN A 243 -28.16 12.34 3.31
N ASN A 244 -26.90 12.06 3.29
CA ASN A 244 -25.94 12.64 2.32
C ASN A 244 -25.45 11.53 1.34
N UNK A 245 -25.07 11.83 0.10
CA UNK A 245 -24.79 10.97 -0.90
C UNK A 245 -23.63 10.17 -0.63
N VAL A 246 -23.92 8.85 -0.63
CA VAL A 246 -22.85 7.86 -0.53
C VAL A 246 -22.96 6.86 -1.68
N GLU A 247 -21.86 6.61 -2.37
CA GLU A 247 -21.73 5.55 -3.38
C GLU A 247 -20.80 4.47 -2.81
N PHE A 248 -21.35 3.32 -2.49
CA PHE A 248 -20.59 2.17 -2.00
C PHE A 248 -20.45 1.20 -3.17
N LEU A 249 -19.29 1.24 -3.85
CA LEU A 249 -19.08 0.51 -5.10
C LEU A 249 -18.44 -0.86 -4.89
N GLU A 250 -18.56 -1.72 -5.88
CA GLU A 250 -17.85 -3.00 -5.90
C GLU A 250 -16.32 -2.75 -6.04
N PRO A 251 -15.50 -3.69 -5.58
CA PRO A 251 -14.03 -3.53 -5.68
C PRO A 251 -13.56 -3.33 -7.12
N VAL A 252 -12.66 -2.38 -7.31
CA VAL A 252 -12.02 -2.10 -8.60
C VAL A 252 -10.57 -2.59 -8.52
N PHE A 253 -10.28 -3.68 -9.21
CA PHE A 253 -8.93 -4.25 -9.26
C PHE A 253 -8.15 -3.80 -10.49
N ASP A 254 -8.85 -3.38 -11.54
CA ASP A 254 -8.22 -2.83 -12.72
C ASP A 254 -7.52 -1.51 -12.38
N ARG A 255 -6.25 -1.46 -12.59
CA ARG A 255 -5.42 -0.30 -12.26
C ARG A 255 -5.78 0.95 -13.05
N UNK A 256 -6.27 0.86 -14.08
CA UNK A 256 -6.69 1.88 -14.91
C UNK A 256 -7.94 2.44 -14.45
N UNK A 257 -8.89 1.64 -13.96
CA UNK A 257 -10.10 2.04 -13.45
C UNK A 257 -9.95 2.65 -12.10
N UNK A 258 -9.01 2.32 -11.20
CA UNK A 258 -8.73 2.86 -10.03
C UNK A 258 -8.28 4.20 -10.14
N LYS A 259 -7.20 4.32 -11.16
CA LYS A 259 -6.63 5.64 -11.45
C LYS A 259 -7.69 6.66 -11.89
N LYS A 260 -8.59 6.26 -12.76
CA LYS A 260 -9.70 7.14 -13.21
C LYS A 260 -10.58 7.60 -12.04
N GLU A 261 -10.87 6.71 -11.11
CA GLU A 261 -11.63 7.09 -9.90
C GLU A 261 -10.88 8.15 -9.08
N MET A 262 -9.60 8.02 -8.96
CA MET A 262 -8.75 9.00 -8.26
C MET A 262 -8.64 10.31 -9.05
N GLU A 263 -8.58 10.25 -10.34
CA GLU A 263 -8.58 11.44 -11.21
C GLU A 263 -9.87 12.26 -11.07
N UNK A 264 -10.96 11.77 -10.70
CA UNK A 264 -12.19 12.40 -10.54
C UNK A 264 -12.37 13.05 -9.22
N ALA A 265 -11.72 12.32 -8.28
CA ALA A 265 -11.99 12.78 -6.90
C ALA A 265 -11.17 14.00 -6.45
N UNK A 266 -11.77 14.76 -5.62
CA UNK A 266 -11.17 15.85 -5.15
C UNK A 266 -10.37 15.64 -4.01
N PHE A 267 -10.86 14.73 -3.14
CA PHE A 267 -10.17 14.38 -1.89
C PHE A 267 -9.99 12.86 -1.74
N UNK A 268 -9.01 12.42 -1.26
CA UNK A 268 -8.83 11.24 -0.89
C UNK A 268 -9.04 11.26 0.43
N LEU A 269 -9.96 10.62 1.09
CA LEU A 269 -10.27 10.57 2.51
C LEU A 269 -9.90 9.20 3.05
N TYR A 270 -8.89 9.13 3.89
CA TYR A 270 -8.31 7.86 4.33
C TYR A 270 -8.11 7.88 5.86
N PRO A 271 -9.19 7.64 6.64
CA PRO A 271 -9.19 7.80 8.09
C PRO A 271 -8.77 6.51 8.82
N SER A 272 -7.68 5.89 8.36
CA SER A 272 -7.21 4.61 8.92
C SER A 272 -6.89 4.74 10.41
N GLU A 273 -7.38 3.81 11.20
CA GLU A 273 -7.09 3.66 12.64
C GLU A 273 -6.07 2.54 12.89
N ALA A 274 -5.47 2.03 11.81
CA ALA A 274 -4.53 0.90 11.84
C ALA A 274 -3.12 1.36 12.23
N LYS A 275 -2.90 1.64 13.50
CA LYS A 275 -1.61 2.13 14.02
C LYS A 275 -0.44 1.23 13.61
N ASP A 276 -0.63 -0.08 13.69
CA ASP A 276 0.39 -1.07 13.31
C ASP A 276 0.11 -1.66 11.92
N GLY A 277 -1.02 -1.35 11.31
CA GLY A 277 -1.43 -1.89 10.02
C GLY A 277 -1.08 -1.00 8.83
N GLU A 278 -0.74 0.26 9.09
CA GLU A 278 -0.37 1.21 8.04
C GLU A 278 1.14 1.45 8.07
N THR A 279 1.85 0.90 7.09
CA THR A 279 3.32 1.02 7.07
C THR A 279 3.84 2.08 6.10
N PHE A 280 2.99 2.52 5.14
CA PHE A 280 3.37 3.55 4.17
C PHE A 280 2.18 4.39 3.70
N GLY A 281 1.12 3.74 3.17
CA GLY A 281 -0.04 4.43 2.64
C GLY A 281 0.02 4.64 1.13
N LEU A 282 0.35 3.58 0.38
CA LEU A 282 0.50 3.65 -1.08
C LEU A 282 -0.74 4.20 -1.78
N ALA A 283 -1.95 3.82 -1.34
CA ALA A 283 -3.20 4.31 -1.95
C ALA A 283 -3.33 5.84 -1.83
N VAL A 284 -2.87 6.41 -0.72
CA VAL A 284 -2.88 7.88 -0.52
C VAL A 284 -1.89 8.55 -1.48
N LEU A 285 -0.68 8.01 -1.60
CA LEU A 285 0.34 8.52 -2.53
C LEU A 285 -0.16 8.44 -3.99
N GLU A 286 -0.79 7.33 -4.36
CA GLU A 286 -1.39 7.15 -5.68
C GLU A 286 -2.47 8.19 -5.95
N ALA A 287 -3.33 8.46 -4.97
CA ALA A 287 -4.37 9.50 -5.10
C ALA A 287 -3.74 10.89 -5.27
N MET A 288 -2.68 11.20 -4.52
CA MET A 288 -1.93 12.47 -4.67
C MET A 288 -1.38 12.63 -6.09
N SER A 289 -0.90 11.54 -6.71
CA SER A 289 -0.37 11.57 -8.08
C SER A 289 -1.45 11.87 -9.13
N CYS A 290 -2.72 11.70 -8.75
CA CYS A 290 -3.89 12.05 -9.56
C CYS A 290 -4.48 13.41 -9.16
N GLY A 291 -3.80 14.16 -8.29
CA GLY A 291 -4.24 15.48 -7.84
C GLY A 291 -5.27 15.46 -6.73
N CYS A 292 -5.52 14.29 -6.09
CA CYS A 292 -6.40 14.27 -4.91
C CYS A 292 -5.71 14.95 -3.73
N ILE A 293 -6.45 15.78 -3.02
CA ILE A 293 -5.98 16.38 -1.77
C ILE A 293 -6.18 15.35 -0.65
N PRO A 294 -5.12 14.93 0.05
CA PRO A 294 -5.28 13.92 1.09
C PRO A 294 -5.89 14.46 2.37
N ILE A 295 -6.86 13.73 2.92
CA ILE A 295 -7.41 13.91 4.26
C ILE A 295 -7.15 12.59 4.98
N VAL A 296 -6.19 12.57 5.88
CA VAL A 296 -5.69 11.33 6.47
C VAL A 296 -5.65 11.41 7.99
N SER A 297 -5.71 10.27 8.66
CA SER A 297 -5.52 10.18 10.09
C SER A 297 -4.06 10.51 10.48
N ASP A 298 -3.84 10.83 11.76
CA ASP A 298 -2.54 11.23 12.31
C ASP A 298 -1.66 9.99 12.56
N LEU A 299 -1.33 9.28 11.47
CA LEU A 299 -0.45 8.11 11.53
C LEU A 299 0.96 8.49 11.04
N PRO A 300 2.00 8.06 11.76
CA PRO A 300 3.39 8.48 11.45
C PRO A 300 3.86 8.19 10.03
N CYS A 301 3.34 7.13 9.39
CA CYS A 301 3.77 6.77 8.03
C CYS A 301 3.45 7.85 6.99
N PHE A 302 2.37 8.61 7.19
CA PHE A 302 1.97 9.66 6.25
C PHE A 302 2.91 10.86 6.29
N ALA A 303 3.59 11.12 7.42
CA ALA A 303 4.51 12.24 7.57
C ALA A 303 5.74 12.15 6.65
N ASP A 304 6.01 10.99 6.08
CA ASP A 304 7.13 10.83 5.13
C ASP A 304 6.87 11.57 3.81
N PHE A 305 5.61 11.66 3.38
CA PHE A 305 5.28 12.28 2.09
C PHE A 305 4.17 13.33 2.14
N ILE A 306 3.55 13.57 3.29
CA ILE A 306 2.52 14.62 3.46
C ILE A 306 3.04 15.67 4.43
N SER A 307 3.07 16.93 3.97
CA SER A 307 3.23 18.08 4.83
C SER A 307 1.83 18.59 5.22
N PHE A 308 1.46 18.42 6.47
CA PHE A 308 0.13 18.77 6.96
C PHE A 308 -0.16 20.26 6.95
N GLU A 309 0.84 21.10 6.77
CA GLU A 309 0.67 22.56 6.65
C GLU A 309 0.32 22.97 5.21
N GLU A 310 0.75 22.26 4.27
CA GLU A 310 0.63 22.59 2.83
C GLU A 310 -0.30 21.70 2.01
N UNK A 311 -0.54 20.59 2.51
CA UNK A 311 -1.18 19.75 1.62
C UNK A 311 -2.24 18.90 2.16
N UNK A 312 -2.23 18.73 3.19
CA UNK A 312 -3.05 17.72 3.55
C UNK A 312 -3.82 18.19 4.66
N PHE A 313 -4.71 17.39 4.86
CA PHE A 313 -5.51 17.64 6.07
C PHE A 313 -5.37 16.45 7.02
N CYS A 314 -4.92 16.70 8.23
CA CYS A 314 -4.71 15.68 9.27
C CYS A 314 -5.93 15.58 10.19
N LEU A 315 -6.54 14.40 10.30
CA LEU A 315 -7.64 14.09 11.21
C LEU A 315 -7.07 13.78 12.60
N LYS A 316 -6.74 14.83 13.37
CA LYS A 316 -6.17 14.69 14.72
C LYS A 316 -7.23 14.28 15.70
N GLN A 317 -6.93 13.22 16.45
CA GLN A 317 -7.79 12.78 17.54
C GLN A 317 -7.21 13.30 18.86
N UNK A 318 -7.79 14.30 19.25
CA UNK A 318 -7.48 14.79 20.48
C UNK A 318 -7.86 13.85 21.55
N VAL A 319 -7.48 14.09 22.88
CA VAL A 319 -7.81 13.28 24.06
C VAL A 319 -9.34 13.13 24.15
N ASN A 320 -9.78 11.91 24.27
CA ASN A 320 -11.22 11.54 24.34
C ASN A 320 -12.02 11.84 23.06
N MET A 321 -11.34 12.02 21.93
CA MET A 321 -11.98 12.22 20.63
C MET A 321 -11.81 10.97 19.78
N ASN A 322 -12.88 10.35 19.33
CA ASN A 322 -12.82 9.24 18.38
C ASN A 322 -12.69 9.76 16.93
N MET A 323 -12.44 8.86 15.99
CA MET A 323 -12.26 9.21 14.57
C MET A 323 -13.50 9.90 13.98
N GLU A 324 -14.69 9.46 14.34
CA GLU A 324 -15.94 10.13 13.94
C GLU A 324 -15.97 11.62 14.31
N UNK A 325 -15.62 11.95 15.33
CA UNK A 325 -15.63 13.24 15.77
C UNK A 325 -14.62 14.09 15.12
N ALA A 326 -13.37 13.37 14.95
CA ALA A 326 -12.33 14.08 14.20
C ALA A 326 -12.76 14.44 12.77
N ILE A 327 -13.40 13.51 12.06
CA ILE A 327 -13.93 13.74 10.73
C ILE A 327 -14.99 14.86 10.73
N ARG A 328 -15.91 14.80 11.64
CA ARG A 328 -16.98 15.81 11.78
C ARG A 328 -16.47 17.22 12.08
N UNK A 329 -15.46 17.25 12.57
CA UNK A 329 -14.91 18.47 12.90
C UNK A 329 -14.15 19.07 11.81
N ALA A 330 -13.56 18.14 11.00
CA ALA A 330 -12.70 18.60 9.88
C ALA A 330 -13.49 18.94 8.61
N LEU A 331 -14.43 18.09 8.21
CA LEU A 331 -15.09 18.20 6.89
C LEU A 331 -15.80 19.53 6.64
N PRO A 332 -16.54 20.13 7.58
CA PRO A 332 -17.18 21.44 7.31
C PRO A 332 -16.21 22.54 6.91
N LYS A 333 -15.01 22.51 7.45
CA LYS A 333 -13.95 23.49 7.12
C LYS A 333 -13.32 23.20 5.75
N ILE A 334 -13.21 21.92 5.40
CA ILE A 334 -12.58 21.46 4.15
C ILE A 334 -13.52 21.65 2.96
N LEU A 335 -14.79 21.30 3.12
CA LEU A 335 -15.75 21.28 2.01
C LEU A 335 -16.19 22.68 1.57
N VAL A 336 -15.87 23.73 2.33
CA VAL A 336 -16.16 25.12 1.95
C VAL A 336 -14.97 25.83 1.27
N LEU A 337 -13.83 25.15 1.11
CA LEU A 337 -12.68 25.73 0.43
C LEU A 337 -13.05 26.12 -1.01
N ASN A 338 -12.60 27.31 -1.42
CA ASN A 338 -12.86 27.79 -2.77
C ASN A 338 -11.90 27.17 -3.79
N GLU A 339 -12.19 27.41 -5.07
CA GLU A 339 -11.42 26.83 -6.18
C GLU A 339 -9.93 27.22 -6.14
N SER A 340 -9.60 28.44 -5.79
CA SER A 340 -8.20 28.89 -5.69
C SER A 340 -7.43 28.11 -4.62
N GLN A 341 -8.06 27.92 -3.44
CA GLN A 341 -7.48 27.16 -2.34
C GLN A 341 -7.28 25.68 -2.71
N THR A 342 -8.31 25.05 -3.29
CA THR A 342 -8.24 23.62 -3.66
C THR A 342 -7.25 23.40 -4.81
N SER A 343 -7.17 24.29 -5.79
CA SER A 343 -6.19 24.20 -6.89
C SER A 343 -4.76 24.25 -6.38
N LYS A 344 -4.48 25.10 -5.40
CA LYS A 344 -3.15 25.19 -4.77
C LYS A 344 -2.79 23.88 -4.05
N LEU A 345 -3.71 23.37 -3.31
CA LEU A 345 -3.51 22.10 -2.62
C LEU A 345 -3.40 20.90 -3.57
N UNK A 346 -4.13 20.85 -4.53
CA UNK A 346 -4.10 19.86 -5.47
C UNK A 346 -2.80 19.77 -6.08
N LEU A 347 -2.24 21.01 -6.50
CA LEU A 347 -0.92 21.08 -7.17
C LEU A 347 0.22 20.70 -6.22
N SER A 348 0.14 21.11 -4.97
CA SER A 348 1.14 20.76 -3.95
C SER A 348 1.21 19.24 -3.75
N ALA A 349 0.06 18.56 -3.60
CA ALA A 349 0.00 17.10 -3.43
C ALA A 349 0.56 16.38 -4.66
N TRP A 350 0.17 16.80 -5.86
CA TRP A 350 0.64 16.23 -7.12
C TRP A 350 2.16 16.39 -7.27
N ASN A 351 2.69 17.59 -7.03
CA ASN A 351 4.14 17.84 -7.11
C ASN A 351 4.91 16.94 -6.11
N ARG A 352 4.41 16.82 -4.89
CA ARG A 352 5.06 15.98 -3.87
C ARG A 352 5.10 14.51 -4.30
N SER A 353 4.02 14.01 -4.91
CA SER A 353 3.95 12.60 -5.35
C SER A 353 4.99 12.28 -6.43
N LYS A 354 5.40 13.25 -7.22
CA LYS A 354 6.38 13.05 -8.30
C LYS A 354 7.76 12.66 -7.79
N GLU A 355 8.07 12.93 -6.52
CA GLU A 355 9.31 12.46 -5.89
C GLU A 355 9.33 10.94 -5.75
N TYR A 356 8.17 10.31 -5.87
CA TYR A 356 8.00 8.85 -5.73
C TYR A 356 7.78 8.13 -7.07
N GLU A 357 8.03 8.82 -8.19
CA GLU A 357 7.93 8.19 -9.52
C GLU A 357 8.84 6.96 -9.59
N LEU A 358 8.39 5.94 -10.33
CA LEU A 358 9.04 4.65 -10.40
C LEU A 358 10.52 4.75 -10.81
N ASP A 359 10.84 5.62 -11.77
CA ASP A 359 12.23 5.82 -12.21
C ASP A 359 13.14 6.29 -11.08
N LYS A 360 12.66 7.21 -10.26
CA LYS A 360 13.43 7.76 -9.12
C LYS A 360 13.61 6.71 -8.02
N VAL A 361 12.55 6.09 -7.63
CA VAL A 361 12.57 5.08 -6.58
C VAL A 361 13.36 3.84 -7.01
N UNK A 362 13.30 3.51 -8.06
CA UNK A 362 13.96 2.47 -8.55
C UNK A 362 15.32 2.59 -8.38
N GLN A 363 15.85 3.76 -8.70
CA GLN A 363 17.31 3.99 -8.57
C GLN A 363 17.82 3.86 -7.11
N UNK A 364 16.93 4.19 -6.26
CA UNK A 364 17.22 4.09 -4.98
C UNK A 364 17.43 2.75 -4.54
N TYR A 365 16.67 1.74 -5.03
CA TYR A 365 16.84 0.31 -4.77
C TYR A 365 18.07 -0.29 -5.44
N LEU A 366 18.30 0.05 -6.70
CA LEU A 366 19.49 -0.44 -7.44
C LEU A 366 20.80 -0.01 -6.76
N ASP A 367 20.86 1.22 -6.29
CA ASP A 367 22.04 1.71 -5.56
C ASP A 367 22.25 0.92 -4.27
N ASP A 368 21.16 0.59 -3.58
CA ASP A 368 21.24 -0.21 -2.36
C ASP A 368 21.69 -1.64 -2.66
N PHE A 369 21.15 -2.25 -3.70
CA PHE A 369 21.60 -3.60 -4.15
C PHE A 369 23.10 -3.58 -4.47
N ASN A 370 23.56 -2.60 -5.24
CA ASN A 370 24.96 -2.46 -5.60
C ASN A 370 25.87 -2.31 -4.35
N SER A 371 25.41 -1.53 -3.37
CA SER A 371 26.15 -1.34 -2.11
C SER A 371 26.35 -2.65 -1.33
N LEU A 372 25.41 -3.59 -1.46
CA LEU A 372 25.53 -4.90 -0.83
C LEU A 372 26.45 -5.84 -1.60
N LEU A 373 26.54 -5.70 -2.91
CA LEU A 373 27.38 -6.57 -3.77
C LEU A 373 28.85 -6.16 -3.71
N GLN A 374 29.15 -4.89 -3.40
CA GLN A 374 30.53 -4.38 -3.27
C GLN A 374 31.20 -4.78 -1.97
N LYS A 375 30.44 -5.27 -0.97
CA LYS A 375 30.92 -5.77 0.32
C LYS A 375 31.15 -7.28 0.30
#